data_572d327c74a0f9d7388fc8f0b7827100
#
_entry.id   572d327c74a0f9d7388fc8f0b7827100
#
_cell.length_a   1.000
_cell.length_b   1.000
_cell.length_c   1.000
_cell.angle_alpha   90.00
_cell.angle_beta   90.00
_cell.angle_gamma   90.00
#
_symmetry.space_group_name_H-M   'P 1'
#
loop_
_entity.id
_entity.type
_entity.pdbx_description
1 polymer ?
#
loop_
_entity_poly.entity_id
_entity_poly.type
_entity_poly.pdbx_seq_one_letter_code
_entity_poly.pdbx_strand_id
1 'polypeptide(L)'
;MLLKNKISILFLHYSNDNITMQNYELLKKYNPTKNIYPIGFENHNLIDGSHVVSRKQSYPKNNLLNETCKREYWSEADLLIYDFYLNYPNLPTYLVIEWDTYCNCSLE
;
A
#
# COMPACT_ATOMS: atom_id res chain seq x y z
N MET A 1 13.10 18.27 12.45
CA MET A 1 13.83 18.26 11.38
C MET A 1 13.26 17.42 10.24
N LEU A 2 13.77 16.70 9.54
CA LEU A 2 13.49 16.17 8.24
C LEU A 2 12.65 14.90 8.19
N LEU A 3 12.07 14.48 9.32
CA LEU A 3 11.35 13.21 9.38
C LEU A 3 10.15 13.18 8.43
N LYS A 4 9.44 14.29 8.28
CA LYS A 4 8.26 14.30 7.42
C LYS A 4 8.59 14.08 5.94
N ASN A 5 9.81 14.46 5.50
CA ASN A 5 10.24 14.21 4.12
C ASN A 5 10.66 12.76 3.90
N LYS A 6 10.73 11.97 4.96
CA LYS A 6 11.13 10.57 4.88
C LYS A 6 9.97 9.61 5.08
N ILE A 7 8.77 10.13 5.26
CA ILE A 7 7.58 9.29 5.37
C ILE A 7 7.08 8.99 3.97
N SER A 8 6.90 7.70 3.70
CA SER A 8 6.27 7.23 2.48
C SER A 8 4.86 6.78 2.79
N ILE A 9 3.91 7.17 1.95
CA ILE A 9 2.51 6.81 2.13
C ILE A 9 2.19 5.67 1.20
N LEU A 10 1.70 4.57 1.74
CA LEU A 10 1.26 3.41 0.97
C LEU A 10 -0.26 3.47 0.88
N PHE A 11 -0.77 3.62 -0.31
CA PHE A 11 -2.20 3.68 -0.56
C PHE A 11 -2.69 2.33 -1.10
N LEU A 12 -3.34 1.57 -0.24
CA LEU A 12 -3.80 0.23 -0.59
C LEU A 12 -5.18 0.32 -1.23
N HIS A 13 -5.33 -0.27 -2.40
CA HIS A 13 -6.60 -0.18 -3.13
C HIS A 13 -6.87 -1.44 -3.93
N TYR A 14 -8.11 -1.61 -4.33
CA TYR A 14 -8.58 -2.80 -5.05
C TYR A 14 -9.27 -2.47 -6.36
N SER A 15 -9.44 -1.20 -6.66
CA SER A 15 -10.03 -0.75 -7.92
C SER A 15 -9.63 0.71 -8.16
N ASN A 16 -9.98 1.21 -9.35
CA ASN A 16 -9.83 2.62 -9.68
C ASN A 16 -11.20 3.30 -9.81
N ASP A 17 -12.16 2.88 -9.01
CA ASP A 17 -13.51 3.46 -9.04
C ASP A 17 -13.49 4.91 -8.55
N ASN A 18 -14.65 5.58 -8.66
CA ASN A 18 -14.74 7.01 -8.38
C ASN A 18 -14.37 7.34 -6.92
N ILE A 19 -14.79 6.52 -5.97
CA ILE A 19 -14.49 6.75 -4.55
C ILE A 19 -13.00 6.61 -4.30
N THR A 20 -12.40 5.54 -4.79
CA THR A 20 -10.97 5.29 -4.65
C THR A 20 -10.15 6.43 -5.27
N MET A 21 -10.50 6.84 -6.48
CA MET A 21 -9.79 7.91 -7.17
C MET A 21 -9.94 9.24 -6.44
N GLN A 22 -11.13 9.54 -5.95
CA GLN A 22 -11.37 10.76 -5.19
C GLN A 22 -10.51 10.81 -3.95
N ASN A 23 -10.47 9.72 -3.19
CA ASN A 23 -9.67 9.64 -1.97
C ASN A 23 -8.17 9.73 -2.27
N TYR A 24 -7.73 9.10 -3.34
CA TYR A 24 -6.34 9.18 -3.76
C TYR A 24 -5.95 10.61 -4.14
N GLU A 25 -6.79 11.30 -4.91
CA GLU A 25 -6.54 12.68 -5.31
C GLU A 25 -6.51 13.62 -4.10
N LEU A 26 -7.39 13.42 -3.12
CA LEU A 26 -7.38 14.20 -1.89
C LEU A 26 -6.11 13.96 -1.09
N LEU A 27 -5.68 12.72 -1.01
CA LEU A 27 -4.43 12.38 -0.32
C LEU A 27 -3.24 13.11 -0.94
N LYS A 28 -3.16 13.11 -2.26
CA LYS A 28 -2.09 13.84 -2.98
C LYS A 28 -2.21 15.35 -2.77
N LYS A 29 -3.43 15.88 -2.82
CA LYS A 29 -3.66 17.32 -2.68
C LYS A 29 -3.17 17.85 -1.34
N TYR A 30 -3.43 17.10 -0.27
CA TYR A 30 -3.04 17.54 1.08
C TYR A 30 -1.62 17.13 1.47
N ASN A 31 -0.96 16.31 0.66
CA ASN A 31 0.39 15.83 0.94
C ASN A 31 1.30 15.94 -0.28
N PRO A 32 1.43 17.13 -0.88
CA PRO A 32 2.11 17.27 -2.18
C PRO A 32 3.61 17.01 -2.13
N THR A 33 4.22 17.07 -0.96
CA THR A 33 5.67 16.85 -0.81
C THR A 33 6.04 15.44 -0.39
N LYS A 34 5.05 14.58 -0.15
CA LYS A 34 5.31 13.20 0.28
C LYS A 34 5.23 12.25 -0.91
N ASN A 35 6.02 11.19 -0.82
CA ASN A 35 5.94 10.11 -1.80
C ASN A 35 4.74 9.24 -1.48
N ILE A 36 3.85 9.08 -2.43
CA ILE A 36 2.65 8.26 -2.30
C ILE A 36 2.74 7.12 -3.29
N TYR A 37 2.63 5.91 -2.79
CA TYR A 37 2.73 4.69 -3.59
C TYR A 37 1.38 3.97 -3.57
N PRO A 38 0.62 4.03 -4.65
CA PRO A 38 -0.58 3.18 -4.76
C PRO A 38 -0.14 1.73 -4.95
N ILE A 39 -0.77 0.83 -4.22
CA ILE A 39 -0.40 -0.59 -4.20
C ILE A 39 -1.66 -1.43 -4.32
N GLY A 40 -1.62 -2.42 -5.17
CA GLY A 40 -2.75 -3.33 -5.33
C GLY A 40 -2.32 -4.66 -5.93
N PHE A 41 -3.25 -5.62 -5.94
CA PHE A 41 -2.99 -6.93 -6.54
C PHE A 41 -3.22 -6.90 -8.04
N GLU A 42 -2.49 -7.73 -8.75
CA GLU A 42 -2.77 -8.00 -10.16
C GLU A 42 -4.21 -8.49 -10.31
N ASN A 43 -4.77 -8.45 -11.47
CA ASN A 43 -6.16 -8.83 -11.76
C ASN A 43 -7.21 -7.82 -11.30
N HIS A 44 -6.80 -6.66 -10.81
CA HIS A 44 -7.70 -5.55 -10.52
C HIS A 44 -7.38 -4.37 -11.42
N ASN A 45 -8.36 -3.50 -11.63
CA ASN A 45 -8.14 -2.25 -12.35
C ASN A 45 -7.53 -1.25 -11.37
N LEU A 46 -6.22 -1.10 -11.41
CA LEU A 46 -5.51 -0.28 -10.45
C LEU A 46 -5.24 1.13 -10.98
N ILE A 47 -4.92 2.03 -10.06
CA ILE A 47 -4.47 3.38 -10.39
C ILE A 47 -3.19 3.29 -11.21
N ASP A 48 -3.04 4.14 -12.22
CA ASP A 48 -1.83 4.16 -13.05
C ASP A 48 -0.61 4.42 -12.19
N GLY A 49 0.46 3.67 -12.46
CA GLY A 49 1.70 3.78 -11.71
C GLY A 49 1.73 2.99 -10.42
N SER A 50 0.72 2.16 -10.17
CA SER A 50 0.67 1.34 -8.96
C SER A 50 1.80 0.32 -8.90
N HIS A 51 2.24 0.04 -7.68
CA HIS A 51 3.03 -1.15 -7.40
C HIS A 51 2.08 -2.35 -7.42
N VAL A 52 2.32 -3.27 -8.34
CA VAL A 52 1.43 -4.41 -8.58
C VAL A 52 1.98 -5.65 -7.89
N VAL A 53 1.15 -6.29 -7.10
CA VAL A 53 1.55 -7.45 -6.29
C VAL A 53 0.91 -8.71 -6.86
N SER A 54 1.73 -9.75 -7.04
CA SER A 54 1.24 -11.05 -7.45
C SER A 54 0.86 -11.88 -6.22
N ARG A 55 -0.38 -12.37 -6.19
CA ARG A 55 -0.83 -13.21 -5.08
C ARG A 55 -0.01 -14.46 -4.91
N LYS A 56 0.50 -15.01 -6.02
CA LYS A 56 1.29 -16.24 -5.99
C LYS A 56 2.65 -16.05 -5.33
N GLN A 57 3.19 -14.85 -5.39
CA GLN A 57 4.54 -14.55 -4.92
C GLN A 57 4.57 -13.78 -3.60
N SER A 58 3.42 -13.30 -3.14
CA SER A 58 3.38 -12.40 -2.00
C SER A 58 3.37 -13.12 -0.65
N TYR A 59 3.09 -14.42 -0.62
CA TYR A 59 3.17 -15.16 0.64
C TYR A 59 4.61 -15.37 1.04
N PRO A 60 4.96 -15.08 2.28
CA PRO A 60 6.32 -15.33 2.76
C PRO A 60 6.66 -16.81 2.68
N LYS A 61 7.87 -17.11 2.23
CA LYS A 61 8.38 -18.46 2.25
C LYS A 61 8.90 -18.75 3.64
N ASN A 62 8.05 -19.35 4.46
CA ASN A 62 8.38 -19.65 5.84
C ASN A 62 8.10 -21.12 6.10
N ASN A 63 9.15 -21.85 6.46
CA ASN A 63 9.06 -23.28 6.72
C ASN A 63 8.22 -23.62 7.96
N LEU A 64 7.95 -22.65 8.81
CA LEU A 64 7.13 -22.85 10.00
C LEU A 64 5.63 -22.76 9.73
N LEU A 65 5.25 -22.26 8.56
CA LEU A 65 3.84 -22.07 8.20
C LEU A 65 3.49 -22.90 6.98
N ASN A 66 2.48 -23.72 7.09
CA ASN A 66 1.91 -24.42 5.94
C ASN A 66 0.93 -23.50 5.20
N GLU A 67 0.39 -23.96 4.08
CA GLU A 67 -0.53 -23.16 3.28
C GLU A 67 -1.78 -22.73 4.03
N THR A 68 -2.31 -23.60 4.89
CA THR A 68 -3.50 -23.27 5.67
C THR A 68 -3.21 -22.14 6.65
N CYS A 69 -2.09 -22.22 7.35
CA CYS A 69 -1.68 -21.17 8.29
C CYS A 69 -1.46 -19.84 7.58
N LYS A 70 -0.86 -19.85 6.39
CA LYS A 70 -0.66 -18.62 5.62
C LYS A 70 -1.99 -17.93 5.31
N ARG A 71 -2.98 -18.70 4.88
CA ARG A 71 -4.30 -18.14 4.57
C ARG A 71 -5.02 -17.59 5.78
N GLU A 72 -4.84 -18.22 6.93
CA GLU A 72 -5.51 -17.81 8.16
C GLU A 72 -4.89 -16.55 8.78
N TYR A 73 -3.58 -16.39 8.67
CA TYR A 73 -2.87 -15.35 9.41
C TYR A 73 -2.41 -14.16 8.57
N TRP A 74 -2.46 -14.26 7.25
CA TRP A 74 -2.04 -13.16 6.40
C TRP A 74 -3.27 -12.54 5.72
N SER A 75 -3.56 -11.29 6.08
CA SER A 75 -4.60 -10.53 5.39
C SER A 75 -4.08 -10.04 4.04
N GLU A 76 -4.99 -9.59 3.17
CA GLU A 76 -4.59 -9.01 1.89
C GLU A 76 -3.73 -7.76 2.08
N ALA A 77 -4.10 -6.92 3.05
CA ALA A 77 -3.31 -5.73 3.36
C ALA A 77 -1.89 -6.09 3.78
N ASP A 78 -1.75 -7.10 4.62
CA ASP A 78 -0.42 -7.56 5.07
C ASP A 78 0.43 -8.00 3.90
N LEU A 79 -0.15 -8.71 2.94
CA LEU A 79 0.58 -9.18 1.76
C LEU A 79 1.05 -8.02 0.89
N LEU A 80 0.21 -7.01 0.69
CA LEU A 80 0.57 -5.83 -0.08
C LEU A 80 1.74 -5.08 0.58
N ILE A 81 1.65 -4.87 1.88
CA ILE A 81 2.69 -4.16 2.63
C ILE A 81 4.00 -4.95 2.59
N TYR A 82 3.94 -6.24 2.81
CA TYR A 82 5.12 -7.10 2.84
C TYR A 82 5.83 -7.10 1.49
N ASP A 83 5.08 -7.27 0.40
CA ASP A 83 5.67 -7.27 -0.94
C ASP A 83 6.32 -5.92 -1.25
N PHE A 84 5.66 -4.83 -0.89
CA PHE A 84 6.24 -3.50 -1.09
C PHE A 84 7.55 -3.35 -0.30
N TYR A 85 7.57 -3.80 0.95
CA TYR A 85 8.77 -3.74 1.77
C TYR A 85 9.92 -4.51 1.13
N LEU A 86 9.65 -5.69 0.58
CA LEU A 86 10.70 -6.48 -0.06
C LEU A 86 11.33 -5.76 -1.25
N ASN A 87 10.56 -4.94 -1.94
CA ASN A 87 11.03 -4.19 -3.11
C ASN A 87 11.68 -2.85 -2.73
N TYR A 88 11.31 -2.28 -1.59
CA TYR A 88 11.79 -0.98 -1.14
C TYR A 88 12.21 -1.01 0.33
N PRO A 89 13.18 -1.86 0.70
CA PRO A 89 13.51 -2.08 2.12
C PRO A 89 14.19 -0.89 2.80
N ASN A 90 14.68 0.06 2.01
CA ASN A 90 15.46 1.17 2.54
C ASN A 90 14.63 2.42 2.85
N LEU A 91 13.31 2.37 2.64
CA LEU A 91 12.46 3.50 3.01
C LEU A 91 12.27 3.52 4.52
N PRO A 92 12.52 4.66 5.18
CA PRO A 92 12.64 4.66 6.64
C PRO A 92 11.33 4.51 7.41
N THR A 93 10.23 5.02 6.86
CA THR A 93 8.95 4.99 7.57
C THR A 93 7.82 4.89 6.57
N TYR A 94 6.87 4.01 6.86
CA TYR A 94 5.65 3.86 6.05
C TYR A 94 4.44 4.31 6.84
N LEU A 95 3.54 5.00 6.17
CA LEU A 95 2.20 5.28 6.67
C LEU A 95 1.23 4.60 5.72
N VAL A 96 0.40 3.71 6.23
CA VAL A 96 -0.51 2.92 5.42
C VAL A 96 -1.91 3.53 5.46
N ILE A 97 -2.44 3.85 4.29
CA ILE A 97 -3.78 4.41 4.12
C ILE A 97 -4.55 3.49 3.18
N GLU A 98 -5.75 3.11 3.56
CA GLU A 98 -6.60 2.29 2.71
C GLU A 98 -7.50 3.15 1.83
N TRP A 99 -7.98 2.57 0.76
CA TRP A 99 -8.72 3.24 -0.32
C TRP A 99 -9.98 3.97 0.13
N ASP A 100 -10.61 3.52 1.22
CA ASP A 100 -11.84 4.10 1.74
C ASP A 100 -11.62 5.16 2.80
N THR A 101 -10.38 5.58 2.99
CA THR A 101 -10.03 6.63 3.94
C THR A 101 -10.13 7.99 3.29
N TYR A 102 -10.91 8.88 3.89
CA TYR A 102 -11.06 10.26 3.44
C TYR A 102 -10.03 11.14 4.12
N CYS A 103 -9.12 11.70 3.33
CA CYS A 103 -8.07 12.58 3.85
C CYS A 103 -8.41 14.04 3.55
N ASN A 104 -8.53 14.86 4.59
CA ASN A 104 -8.83 16.27 4.45
C ASN A 104 -7.79 17.18 5.10
N CYS A 105 -6.62 16.65 5.40
CA CYS A 105 -5.53 17.41 6.02
C CYS A 105 -4.19 16.77 5.70
N SER A 106 -3.12 17.52 5.99
CA SER A 106 -1.77 16.99 5.83
C SER A 106 -1.49 15.92 6.89
N LEU A 107 -0.80 14.87 6.46
CA LEU A 107 -0.36 13.79 7.34
C LEU A 107 1.09 14.08 7.75
N GLU A 108 1.27 14.46 8.98
CA GLU A 108 2.59 14.80 9.50
C GLU A 108 2.98 14.00 10.72
#